data_e87d706ca3ae22ab146b85e0d3995e20
#
_entry.id   e87d706ca3ae22ab146b85e0d3995e20
#
_cell.length_a   1.000
_cell.length_b   1.000
_cell.length_c   1.000
_cell.angle_alpha   90.00
_cell.angle_beta   90.00
_cell.angle_gamma   90.00
#
_symmetry.space_group_name_H-M   'P 1'
#
loop_
_entity.id
_entity.type
_entity.pdbx_description
1 polymer ?
#
loop_
_entity_poly.entity_id
_entity_poly.type
_entity_poly.pdbx_seq_one_letter_code
_entity_poly.pdbx_strand_id
1 'polypeptide(L)'
;TTQLEYTWLRSLMKRHKNFWQITEDSLDKSMKAYAIDNSMRNELLDLYKVLSPFEEVSEVLLTLKEKKYKLAILSNGTPSLLKELVKSNNLENIFDDLFSIEQVGTYKPSPKVYDMPISKYKIKKEEVVFLSANTWDVSGGGNYGYNSIWVNRNNSIFDNLDYKPKNEIKNLNQLLDII
;
A
#
# COMPACT_ATOMS: atom_id res chain seq x y z
N THR A 1 3.49 -7.02 -12.00
CA THR A 1 4.92 -7.27 -11.91
C THR A 1 5.19 -8.51 -11.06
N THR A 2 6.36 -9.13 -11.22
CA THR A 2 6.73 -10.42 -10.58
C THR A 2 6.55 -10.41 -9.05
N GLN A 3 6.86 -9.30 -8.37
CA GLN A 3 6.70 -9.18 -6.93
C GLN A 3 5.23 -9.36 -6.49
N LEU A 4 4.29 -8.66 -7.12
CA LEU A 4 2.87 -8.79 -6.82
C LEU A 4 2.33 -10.18 -7.18
N GLU A 5 2.72 -10.72 -8.33
CA GLU A 5 2.40 -12.10 -8.72
C GLU A 5 2.81 -13.11 -7.63
N TYR A 6 4.03 -12.97 -7.09
CA TYR A 6 4.51 -13.85 -6.02
C TYR A 6 3.71 -13.70 -4.72
N THR A 7 3.27 -12.48 -4.38
CA THR A 7 2.41 -12.29 -3.20
C THR A 7 1.08 -13.03 -3.34
N TRP A 8 0.44 -12.91 -4.51
CA TRP A 8 -0.85 -13.56 -4.78
C TRP A 8 -0.73 -15.08 -4.85
N LEU A 9 0.23 -15.61 -5.61
CA LEU A 9 0.44 -17.05 -5.75
C LEU A 9 0.79 -17.70 -4.40
N ARG A 10 1.64 -17.06 -3.58
CA ARG A 10 1.98 -17.58 -2.25
C ARG A 10 0.78 -17.56 -1.30
N SER A 11 -0.07 -16.54 -1.39
CA SER A 11 -1.32 -16.50 -0.61
C SER A 11 -2.26 -17.63 -1.00
N LEU A 12 -2.47 -17.87 -2.30
CA LEU A 12 -3.29 -18.98 -2.80
C LEU A 12 -2.73 -20.36 -2.42
N MET A 13 -1.42 -20.54 -2.54
CA MET A 13 -0.74 -21.80 -2.16
C MET A 13 -0.60 -21.98 -0.65
N LYS A 14 -0.98 -20.99 0.17
CA LYS A 14 -0.76 -20.98 1.64
C LYS A 14 0.72 -21.18 2.01
N ARG A 15 1.62 -20.57 1.22
CA ARG A 15 3.08 -20.61 1.37
C ARG A 15 3.61 -19.21 1.62
N HIS A 16 3.17 -18.59 2.73
CA HIS A 16 3.58 -17.25 3.10
C HIS A 16 5.11 -17.13 3.24
N LYS A 17 5.65 -16.06 2.70
CA LYS A 17 6.96 -15.48 3.00
C LYS A 17 6.72 -14.00 3.27
N ASN A 18 7.56 -13.36 4.07
CA ASN A 18 7.43 -11.93 4.31
C ASN A 18 7.73 -11.12 3.02
N PHE A 19 7.27 -9.87 3.00
CA PHE A 19 7.35 -9.03 1.80
C PHE A 19 8.80 -8.77 1.35
N TRP A 20 9.75 -8.68 2.29
CA TRP A 20 11.15 -8.46 1.96
C TRP A 20 11.74 -9.66 1.22
N GLN A 21 11.49 -10.88 1.70
CA GLN A 21 11.91 -12.11 1.02
C GLN A 21 11.29 -12.24 -0.38
N ILE A 22 10.02 -11.82 -0.55
CA ILE A 22 9.38 -11.80 -1.87
C ILE A 22 10.03 -10.74 -2.78
N THR A 23 10.42 -9.59 -2.24
CA THR A 23 11.16 -8.56 -2.97
C THR A 23 12.48 -9.11 -3.48
N GLU A 24 13.25 -9.77 -2.62
CA GLU A 24 14.51 -10.43 -2.98
C GLU A 24 14.30 -11.51 -4.05
N ASP A 25 13.37 -12.46 -3.82
CA ASP A 25 13.07 -13.54 -4.77
C ASP A 25 12.65 -12.99 -6.16
N SER A 26 11.88 -11.90 -6.20
CA SER A 26 11.40 -11.29 -7.44
C SER A 26 12.49 -10.48 -8.15
N LEU A 27 13.35 -9.81 -7.39
CA LEU A 27 14.50 -9.11 -7.92
C LEU A 27 15.48 -10.11 -8.56
N ASP A 28 15.83 -11.18 -7.86
CA ASP A 28 16.74 -12.22 -8.34
C ASP A 28 16.23 -12.84 -9.65
N LYS A 29 14.92 -13.13 -9.74
CA LYS A 29 14.30 -13.59 -11.00
C LYS A 29 14.44 -12.55 -12.11
N SER A 30 14.17 -11.28 -11.82
CA SER A 30 14.22 -10.21 -12.82
C SER A 30 15.64 -9.94 -13.29
N MET A 31 16.62 -9.88 -12.38
CA MET A 31 18.03 -9.72 -12.73
C MET A 31 18.52 -10.83 -13.65
N LYS A 32 18.13 -12.07 -13.34
CA LYS A 32 18.46 -13.24 -14.18
C LYS A 32 17.81 -13.17 -15.56
N ALA A 33 16.55 -12.76 -15.63
CA ALA A 33 15.80 -12.67 -16.89
C ALA A 33 16.35 -11.59 -17.83
N TYR A 34 16.87 -10.48 -17.27
CA TYR A 34 17.39 -9.34 -18.04
C TYR A 34 18.92 -9.29 -18.07
N ALA A 35 19.62 -10.35 -17.62
CA ALA A 35 21.08 -10.44 -17.54
C ALA A 35 21.73 -9.24 -16.83
N ILE A 36 21.11 -8.75 -15.75
CA ILE A 36 21.64 -7.67 -14.91
C ILE A 36 22.74 -8.25 -14.02
N ASP A 37 23.87 -7.54 -13.91
CA ASP A 37 25.01 -7.97 -13.11
C ASP A 37 24.63 -8.12 -11.62
N ASN A 38 25.01 -9.25 -11.05
CA ASN A 38 24.67 -9.59 -9.67
C ASN A 38 25.31 -8.63 -8.62
N SER A 39 26.35 -7.91 -8.98
CA SER A 39 26.96 -6.88 -8.12
C SER A 39 26.00 -5.74 -7.78
N MET A 40 25.00 -5.47 -8.64
CA MET A 40 23.99 -4.42 -8.44
C MET A 40 22.87 -4.82 -7.48
N ARG A 41 22.79 -6.10 -7.08
CA ARG A 41 21.66 -6.64 -6.29
C ARG A 41 21.40 -5.84 -5.01
N ASN A 42 22.41 -5.60 -4.24
CA ASN A 42 22.26 -4.90 -2.95
C ASN A 42 21.87 -3.43 -3.13
N GLU A 43 22.43 -2.75 -4.10
CA GLU A 43 22.07 -1.38 -4.44
C GLU A 43 20.60 -1.27 -4.85
N LEU A 44 20.12 -2.19 -5.71
CA LEU A 44 18.72 -2.23 -6.13
C LEU A 44 17.77 -2.54 -4.96
N LEU A 45 18.16 -3.37 -4.00
CA LEU A 45 17.38 -3.62 -2.79
C LEU A 45 17.34 -2.39 -1.88
N ASP A 46 18.44 -1.66 -1.75
CA ASP A 46 18.50 -0.46 -0.91
C ASP A 46 17.59 0.67 -1.42
N LEU A 47 17.30 0.74 -2.72
CA LEU A 47 16.32 1.69 -3.27
C LEU A 47 14.91 1.55 -2.66
N TYR A 48 14.53 0.37 -2.19
CA TYR A 48 13.25 0.18 -1.49
C TYR A 48 13.18 0.90 -0.13
N LYS A 49 14.31 1.27 0.45
CA LYS A 49 14.43 1.90 1.77
C LYS A 49 14.46 3.43 1.70
N VAL A 50 14.61 4.01 0.50
CA VAL A 50 14.83 5.45 0.29
C VAL A 50 13.76 6.10 -0.58
N LEU A 51 12.51 5.60 -0.48
CA LEU A 51 11.39 6.16 -1.21
C LEU A 51 10.98 7.52 -0.63
N SER A 52 10.84 8.52 -1.49
CA SER A 52 10.36 9.85 -1.12
C SER A 52 8.84 9.97 -1.33
N PRO A 53 8.11 10.72 -0.48
CA PRO A 53 6.72 11.05 -0.73
C PRO A 53 6.60 12.03 -1.90
N PHE A 54 5.42 12.13 -2.49
CA PHE A 54 5.10 13.22 -3.40
C PHE A 54 5.01 14.56 -2.62
N GLU A 55 5.24 15.67 -3.33
CA GLU A 55 5.40 17.00 -2.72
C GLU A 55 4.24 17.40 -1.80
N GLU A 56 3.00 17.08 -2.19
CA GLU A 56 1.81 17.48 -1.45
C GLU A 56 1.50 16.61 -0.22
N VAL A 57 2.14 15.45 -0.08
CA VAL A 57 1.77 14.43 0.92
C VAL A 57 1.82 14.97 2.34
N SER A 58 2.92 15.61 2.72
CA SER A 58 3.12 16.08 4.09
C SER A 58 2.09 17.13 4.49
N GLU A 59 1.80 18.10 3.63
CA GLU A 59 0.85 19.18 3.89
C GLU A 59 -0.59 18.65 4.01
N VAL A 60 -0.99 17.77 3.07
CA VAL A 60 -2.33 17.17 3.10
C VAL A 60 -2.53 16.32 4.34
N LEU A 61 -1.55 15.49 4.71
CA LEU A 61 -1.66 14.64 5.90
C LEU A 61 -1.74 15.47 7.20
N LEU A 62 -0.98 16.57 7.30
CA LEU A 62 -1.07 17.50 8.44
C LEU A 62 -2.46 18.14 8.51
N THR A 63 -3.00 18.63 7.39
CA THR A 63 -4.36 19.18 7.32
C THR A 63 -5.42 18.15 7.78
N LEU A 64 -5.27 16.89 7.39
CA LEU A 64 -6.18 15.83 7.83
C LEU A 64 -6.07 15.56 9.35
N LYS A 65 -4.84 15.62 9.90
CA LYS A 65 -4.64 15.51 11.36
C LYS A 65 -5.30 16.67 12.12
N GLU A 66 -5.17 17.91 11.63
CA GLU A 66 -5.83 19.10 12.20
C GLU A 66 -7.35 18.95 12.21
N LYS A 67 -7.90 18.37 11.13
CA LYS A 67 -9.32 17.99 11.03
C LYS A 67 -9.69 16.76 11.90
N LYS A 68 -8.74 16.21 12.67
CA LYS A 68 -8.92 15.07 13.59
C LYS A 68 -9.25 13.73 12.91
N TYR A 69 -8.89 13.57 11.65
CA TYR A 69 -8.92 12.25 11.01
C TYR A 69 -7.86 11.33 11.63
N LYS A 70 -8.22 10.04 11.79
CA LYS A 70 -7.24 8.99 12.07
C LYS A 70 -6.55 8.58 10.78
N LEU A 71 -5.22 8.62 10.76
CA LEU A 71 -4.42 8.31 9.60
C LEU A 71 -3.65 7.01 9.82
N ALA A 72 -3.77 6.06 8.92
CA ALA A 72 -3.06 4.80 9.00
C ALA A 72 -2.54 4.34 7.64
N ILE A 73 -1.41 3.65 7.67
CA ILE A 73 -0.90 2.92 6.51
C ILE A 73 -1.36 1.47 6.62
N LEU A 74 -1.92 0.93 5.54
CA LEU A 74 -2.23 -0.49 5.36
C LEU A 74 -1.42 -1.01 4.17
N SER A 75 -0.38 -1.81 4.43
CA SER A 75 0.62 -2.16 3.43
C SER A 75 1.00 -3.63 3.42
N ASN A 76 1.45 -4.10 2.24
CA ASN A 76 2.14 -5.39 2.10
C ASN A 76 3.57 -5.37 2.69
N GLY A 77 4.15 -4.20 2.93
CA GLY A 77 5.50 -4.02 3.47
C GLY A 77 5.69 -4.62 4.86
N THR A 78 6.93 -5.04 5.17
CA THR A 78 7.27 -5.52 6.52
C THR A 78 7.18 -4.39 7.56
N PRO A 79 6.94 -4.68 8.85
CA PRO A 79 6.88 -3.65 9.88
C PRO A 79 8.15 -2.79 9.98
N SER A 80 9.33 -3.40 9.79
CA SER A 80 10.61 -2.69 9.81
C SER A 80 10.74 -1.71 8.65
N LEU A 81 10.41 -2.16 7.42
CA LEU A 81 10.45 -1.31 6.22
C LEU A 81 9.49 -0.13 6.35
N LEU A 82 8.27 -0.35 6.82
CA LEU A 82 7.28 0.73 6.99
C LEU A 82 7.76 1.77 8.01
N LYS A 83 8.30 1.33 9.16
CA LYS A 83 8.85 2.23 10.19
C LYS A 83 10.02 3.04 9.64
N GLU A 84 10.92 2.41 8.91
CA GLU A 84 12.08 3.07 8.32
C GLU A 84 11.66 4.14 7.30
N LEU A 85 10.74 3.83 6.39
CA LEU A 85 10.21 4.76 5.38
C LEU A 85 9.46 5.94 6.00
N VAL A 86 8.63 5.69 7.00
CA VAL A 86 7.89 6.74 7.69
C VAL A 86 8.84 7.68 8.43
N LYS A 87 9.87 7.13 9.10
CA LYS A 87 10.89 7.89 9.83
C LYS A 87 11.79 8.69 8.90
N SER A 88 12.29 8.10 7.83
CA SER A 88 13.19 8.78 6.87
C SER A 88 12.52 9.96 6.16
N ASN A 89 11.19 9.99 6.13
CA ASN A 89 10.40 11.05 5.54
C ASN A 89 9.74 12.00 6.57
N ASN A 90 10.12 11.91 7.85
CA ASN A 90 9.59 12.73 8.97
C ASN A 90 8.06 12.61 9.12
N LEU A 91 7.48 11.45 8.85
CA LEU A 91 6.04 11.18 8.91
C LEU A 91 5.63 10.34 10.14
N GLU A 92 6.55 10.00 11.06
CA GLU A 92 6.30 9.11 12.19
C GLU A 92 5.26 9.64 13.18
N ASN A 93 5.13 10.98 13.31
CA ASN A 93 4.16 11.61 14.19
C ASN A 93 2.82 11.91 13.52
N ILE A 94 2.68 11.58 12.23
CA ILE A 94 1.46 11.84 11.45
C ILE A 94 0.52 10.63 11.50
N PHE A 95 1.06 9.43 11.32
CA PHE A 95 0.25 8.22 11.30
C PHE A 95 -0.05 7.70 12.71
N ASP A 96 -1.31 7.37 12.95
CA ASP A 96 -1.77 6.73 14.19
C ASP A 96 -1.37 5.25 14.25
N ASP A 97 -1.33 4.57 13.09
CA ASP A 97 -0.95 3.16 12.98
C ASP A 97 -0.29 2.80 11.64
N LEU A 98 0.55 1.78 11.70
CA LEU A 98 1.17 1.14 10.54
C LEU A 98 0.76 -0.34 10.53
N PHE A 99 -0.21 -0.68 9.68
CA PHE A 99 -0.69 -2.05 9.51
C PHE A 99 0.14 -2.77 8.44
N SER A 100 0.83 -3.82 8.84
CA SER A 100 1.55 -4.72 7.95
C SER A 100 0.79 -6.04 7.79
N ILE A 101 0.75 -6.57 6.58
CA ILE A 101 0.14 -7.89 6.29
C ILE A 101 0.79 -9.04 7.07
N GLU A 102 2.00 -8.83 7.59
CA GLU A 102 2.69 -9.83 8.41
C GLU A 102 1.88 -10.22 9.66
N GLN A 103 1.01 -9.33 10.15
CA GLN A 103 0.13 -9.61 11.28
C GLN A 103 -0.95 -10.66 10.97
N VAL A 104 -1.28 -10.85 9.70
CA VAL A 104 -2.34 -11.79 9.25
C VAL A 104 -1.83 -12.91 8.34
N GLY A 105 -0.57 -12.87 7.95
CA GLY A 105 0.10 -13.92 7.18
C GLY A 105 -0.47 -14.16 5.78
N THR A 106 -1.09 -13.13 5.18
CA THR A 106 -1.59 -13.17 3.81
C THR A 106 -1.53 -11.78 3.20
N TYR A 107 -1.54 -11.70 1.87
CA TYR A 107 -1.40 -10.45 1.13
C TYR A 107 -2.75 -9.86 0.68
N LYS A 108 -2.79 -8.54 0.45
CA LYS A 108 -3.87 -7.93 -0.32
C LYS A 108 -4.01 -8.64 -1.68
N PRO A 109 -5.20 -8.83 -2.22
CA PRO A 109 -6.48 -8.26 -1.78
C PRO A 109 -7.29 -9.17 -0.83
N SER A 110 -6.67 -9.97 0.02
CA SER A 110 -7.39 -10.79 1.01
C SER A 110 -8.22 -9.90 1.95
N PRO A 111 -9.53 -10.21 2.17
CA PRO A 111 -10.37 -9.47 3.11
C PRO A 111 -9.80 -9.38 4.53
N LYS A 112 -9.02 -10.38 4.97
CA LYS A 112 -8.36 -10.38 6.28
C LYS A 112 -7.43 -9.19 6.48
N VAL A 113 -6.82 -8.70 5.39
CA VAL A 113 -5.92 -7.54 5.45
C VAL A 113 -6.72 -6.26 5.66
N TYR A 114 -7.80 -6.08 4.92
CA TYR A 114 -8.67 -4.90 5.06
C TYR A 114 -9.44 -4.91 6.41
N ASP A 115 -9.60 -6.07 7.05
CA ASP A 115 -10.22 -6.16 8.37
C ASP A 115 -9.36 -5.60 9.51
N MET A 116 -8.06 -5.46 9.33
CA MET A 116 -7.14 -5.05 10.40
C MET A 116 -7.48 -3.69 11.03
N PRO A 117 -7.69 -2.60 10.26
CA PRO A 117 -8.10 -1.31 10.83
C PRO A 117 -9.49 -1.37 11.49
N ILE A 118 -10.43 -2.11 10.89
CA ILE A 118 -11.79 -2.28 11.42
C ILE A 118 -11.75 -2.94 12.79
N SER A 119 -11.04 -4.05 12.89
CA SER A 119 -10.88 -4.79 14.14
C SER A 119 -10.19 -3.96 15.24
N LYS A 120 -9.19 -3.14 14.86
CA LYS A 120 -8.46 -2.30 15.81
C LYS A 120 -9.28 -1.11 16.31
N TYR A 121 -9.86 -0.36 15.39
CA TYR A 121 -10.55 0.90 15.72
C TYR A 121 -12.00 0.72 16.12
N LYS A 122 -12.58 -0.47 15.92
CA LYS A 122 -13.99 -0.77 16.19
C LYS A 122 -14.96 0.15 15.45
N ILE A 123 -14.66 0.43 14.19
CA ILE A 123 -15.44 1.29 13.29
C ILE A 123 -16.13 0.45 12.22
N LYS A 124 -17.07 1.07 11.49
CA LYS A 124 -17.74 0.44 10.34
C LYS A 124 -16.86 0.59 9.09
N LYS A 125 -17.04 -0.29 8.12
CA LYS A 125 -16.29 -0.28 6.86
C LYS A 125 -16.52 1.00 6.06
N GLU A 126 -17.75 1.48 6.07
CA GLU A 126 -18.18 2.68 5.35
C GLU A 126 -17.57 3.97 5.91
N GLU A 127 -17.05 3.94 7.14
CA GLU A 127 -16.35 5.06 7.78
C GLU A 127 -14.88 5.17 7.34
N VAL A 128 -14.39 4.19 6.56
CA VAL A 128 -13.01 4.19 6.07
C VAL A 128 -12.94 4.78 4.67
N VAL A 129 -12.16 5.84 4.53
CA VAL A 129 -11.71 6.33 3.23
C VAL A 129 -10.38 5.64 2.92
N PHE A 130 -10.38 4.78 1.91
CA PHE A 130 -9.21 3.99 1.51
C PHE A 130 -8.64 4.51 0.20
N LEU A 131 -7.36 4.87 0.21
CA LEU A 131 -6.67 5.41 -0.96
C LEU A 131 -5.62 4.42 -1.47
N SER A 132 -5.64 4.15 -2.76
CA SER A 132 -4.57 3.41 -3.43
C SER A 132 -4.38 3.89 -4.87
N ALA A 133 -3.14 3.85 -5.36
CA ALA A 133 -2.82 4.05 -6.76
C ALA A 133 -3.00 2.75 -7.59
N ASN A 134 -3.03 1.60 -6.93
CA ASN A 134 -3.20 0.31 -7.57
C ASN A 134 -4.69 -0.03 -7.73
N THR A 135 -5.15 -0.20 -8.97
CA THR A 135 -6.54 -0.47 -9.32
C THR A 135 -7.10 -1.74 -8.66
N TRP A 136 -6.30 -2.81 -8.63
CA TRP A 136 -6.63 -4.06 -7.94
C TRP A 136 -6.80 -3.89 -6.42
N ASP A 137 -6.03 -2.99 -5.79
CA ASP A 137 -6.12 -2.72 -4.35
C ASP A 137 -7.32 -1.83 -4.03
N VAL A 138 -7.61 -0.84 -4.89
CA VAL A 138 -8.86 -0.05 -4.84
C VAL A 138 -10.08 -0.97 -4.94
N SER A 139 -10.06 -1.90 -5.90
CA SER A 139 -11.12 -2.91 -6.08
C SER A 139 -11.23 -3.83 -4.86
N GLY A 140 -10.10 -4.27 -4.31
CA GLY A 140 -10.07 -5.12 -3.11
C GLY A 140 -10.66 -4.44 -1.89
N GLY A 141 -10.27 -3.19 -1.62
CA GLY A 141 -10.82 -2.38 -0.52
C GLY A 141 -12.30 -2.06 -0.71
N GLY A 142 -12.69 -1.70 -1.95
CA GLY A 142 -14.08 -1.40 -2.28
C GLY A 142 -15.00 -2.61 -2.18
N ASN A 143 -14.60 -3.76 -2.70
CA ASN A 143 -15.35 -5.02 -2.56
C ASN A 143 -15.43 -5.51 -1.11
N TYR A 144 -14.44 -5.16 -0.28
CA TYR A 144 -14.50 -5.39 1.16
C TYR A 144 -15.55 -4.50 1.86
N GLY A 145 -15.88 -3.34 1.30
CA GLY A 145 -16.87 -2.39 1.81
C GLY A 145 -16.33 -1.02 2.19
N TYR A 146 -15.08 -0.71 1.88
CA TYR A 146 -14.49 0.61 2.09
C TYR A 146 -14.98 1.65 1.08
N ASN A 147 -14.96 2.92 1.48
CA ASN A 147 -15.08 4.03 0.54
C ASN A 147 -13.73 4.24 -0.16
N SER A 148 -13.48 3.45 -1.21
CA SER A 148 -12.19 3.43 -1.90
C SER A 148 -12.11 4.54 -2.96
N ILE A 149 -11.01 5.29 -2.93
CA ILE A 149 -10.66 6.36 -3.86
C ILE A 149 -9.43 5.92 -4.66
N TRP A 150 -9.50 6.09 -5.98
CA TRP A 150 -8.38 5.80 -6.85
C TRP A 150 -7.48 7.03 -7.03
N VAL A 151 -6.20 6.90 -6.66
CA VAL A 151 -5.17 7.93 -6.87
C VAL A 151 -4.48 7.67 -8.21
N ASN A 152 -5.05 8.19 -9.29
CA ASN A 152 -4.62 7.96 -10.68
C ASN A 152 -3.65 9.04 -11.18
N ARG A 153 -2.44 9.05 -10.68
CA ARG A 153 -1.40 10.04 -11.07
C ARG A 153 -0.96 9.92 -12.53
N ASN A 154 -1.03 8.72 -13.10
CA ASN A 154 -0.45 8.41 -14.41
C ASN A 154 -1.50 8.32 -15.54
N ASN A 155 -2.75 8.73 -15.30
CA ASN A 155 -3.85 8.58 -16.27
C ASN A 155 -4.00 7.16 -16.80
N SER A 156 -3.82 6.18 -15.91
CA SER A 156 -4.00 4.76 -16.21
C SER A 156 -5.48 4.39 -16.42
N ILE A 157 -5.71 3.23 -17.00
CA ILE A 157 -7.06 2.64 -17.14
C ILE A 157 -7.34 1.81 -15.89
N PHE A 158 -8.56 1.91 -15.35
CA PHE A 158 -8.98 1.12 -14.21
C PHE A 158 -9.25 -0.33 -14.60
N ASP A 159 -8.85 -1.28 -13.73
CA ASP A 159 -9.12 -2.71 -13.95
C ASP A 159 -10.61 -3.03 -13.89
N ASN A 160 -11.02 -4.05 -14.67
CA ASN A 160 -12.39 -4.58 -14.63
C ASN A 160 -12.48 -5.74 -13.61
N LEU A 161 -12.59 -5.40 -12.32
CA LEU A 161 -12.64 -6.33 -11.18
C LEU A 161 -13.92 -6.17 -10.35
N ASP A 162 -15.06 -6.01 -11.03
CA ASP A 162 -16.40 -5.88 -10.46
C ASP A 162 -16.55 -4.78 -9.38
N TYR A 163 -15.68 -3.77 -9.44
CA TYR A 163 -15.73 -2.58 -8.60
C TYR A 163 -15.40 -1.33 -9.42
N LYS A 164 -16.15 -0.26 -9.17
CA LYS A 164 -15.86 1.05 -9.74
C LYS A 164 -15.77 2.07 -8.62
N PRO A 165 -14.62 2.76 -8.44
CA PRO A 165 -14.49 3.79 -7.41
C PRO A 165 -15.41 4.96 -7.71
N LYS A 166 -16.03 5.52 -6.67
CA LYS A 166 -16.88 6.71 -6.81
C LYS A 166 -16.06 7.96 -7.13
N ASN A 167 -14.83 8.00 -6.65
CA ASN A 167 -13.91 9.12 -6.83
C ASN A 167 -12.57 8.64 -7.39
N GLU A 168 -12.07 9.42 -8.35
CA GLU A 168 -10.72 9.35 -8.89
C GLU A 168 -10.06 10.71 -8.65
N ILE A 169 -8.82 10.70 -8.14
CA ILE A 169 -8.02 11.91 -7.92
C ILE A 169 -6.64 11.74 -8.57
N LYS A 170 -6.03 12.86 -8.95
CA LYS A 170 -4.68 12.87 -9.57
C LYS A 170 -3.56 13.07 -8.54
N ASN A 171 -3.87 13.72 -7.42
CA ASN A 171 -2.97 13.94 -6.29
C ASN A 171 -3.79 14.09 -5.00
N LEU A 172 -3.12 14.11 -3.85
CA LEU A 172 -3.82 14.15 -2.57
C LEU A 172 -4.45 15.51 -2.24
N ASN A 173 -4.07 16.63 -2.90
CA ASN A 173 -4.76 17.91 -2.68
C ASN A 173 -6.26 17.80 -2.98
N GLN A 174 -6.61 17.07 -4.04
CA GLN A 174 -8.01 16.87 -4.42
C GLN A 174 -8.82 16.05 -3.40
N LEU A 175 -8.15 15.36 -2.47
CA LEU A 175 -8.82 14.62 -1.41
C LEU A 175 -9.54 15.56 -0.45
N LEU A 176 -8.96 16.74 -0.17
CA LEU A 176 -9.52 17.72 0.77
C LEU A 176 -10.86 18.32 0.31
N ASP A 177 -11.17 18.21 -0.99
CA ASP A 177 -12.44 18.65 -1.57
C ASP A 177 -13.54 17.56 -1.49
N ILE A 178 -13.15 16.32 -1.12
CA ILE A 178 -14.05 15.14 -1.15
C ILE A 178 -14.48 14.72 0.26
N ILE A 179 -13.64 15.02 1.29
CA ILE A 179 -13.84 14.54 2.68
C ILE A 179 -13.89 15.66 3.70
#